data_636da48390a229dde00ff1752aff1b07
#
_entry.id   636da48390a229dde00ff1752aff1b07
#
_cell.length_a   1.000
_cell.length_b   1.000
_cell.length_c   1.000
_cell.angle_alpha   90.00
_cell.angle_beta   90.00
_cell.angle_gamma   90.00
#
_symmetry.space_group_name_H-M   'P 1'
#
loop_
_entity.id
_entity.type
_entity.pdbx_description
1 polymer ?
#
loop_
_entity_poly.entity_id
_entity_poly.type
_entity_poly.pdbx_seq_one_letter_code
_entity_poly.pdbx_strand_id
1 'polypeptide(L)'
;MKKWLFILPTLAVLSITSCQRHSVPKPIGYFRIAIPDTAYTYTTLNNYPYTFRISSNANIHQRHTQQDKYWIDIQYPTLNATIHCSYKPVHNNFRTLSRDAQEFLYKHTTVASAIPAQEFANSENNVWGVYYELHGNTASPIQFVLTDSIEHFFRGSVYCNCTPNPDSLAPIYEYLKKDVRMIMESMIWQ
;
A
#
# COMPACT_ATOMS: atom_id res chain seq x y z
N MET A 1 -38.03 48.22 49.11
CA MET A 1 -36.67 47.68 49.35
C MET A 1 -36.55 46.13 49.44
N LYS A 2 -37.68 45.38 49.59
CA LYS A 2 -37.65 43.90 49.74
C LYS A 2 -37.49 43.11 48.42
N LYS A 3 -37.74 43.69 47.26
CA LYS A 3 -37.71 42.97 45.98
C LYS A 3 -36.27 42.73 45.43
N TRP A 4 -35.32 43.50 45.86
CA TRP A 4 -33.91 43.35 45.42
C TRP A 4 -33.14 42.22 46.12
N LEU A 5 -33.68 41.81 47.32
CA LEU A 5 -33.05 40.76 48.12
C LEU A 5 -33.14 39.34 47.46
N PHE A 6 -34.13 39.14 46.60
CA PHE A 6 -34.32 37.87 45.86
C PHE A 6 -33.63 37.80 44.49
N ILE A 7 -33.25 38.94 43.92
CA ILE A 7 -32.59 38.99 42.61
C ILE A 7 -31.12 38.53 42.71
N LEU A 8 -30.45 38.85 43.81
CA LEU A 8 -29.05 38.49 44.02
C LEU A 8 -28.82 36.96 44.13
N PRO A 9 -29.59 36.17 44.89
CA PRO A 9 -29.41 34.73 44.95
C PRO A 9 -29.83 34.02 43.66
N THR A 10 -30.80 34.56 42.89
CA THR A 10 -31.21 33.97 41.62
C THR A 10 -30.14 34.14 40.55
N LEU A 11 -29.42 35.26 40.53
CA LEU A 11 -28.32 35.52 39.61
C LEU A 11 -27.09 34.64 39.93
N ALA A 12 -26.88 34.34 41.23
CA ALA A 12 -25.77 33.46 41.67
C ALA A 12 -26.01 31.99 41.29
N VAL A 13 -27.25 31.50 41.22
CA VAL A 13 -27.60 30.15 40.82
C VAL A 13 -27.45 29.95 39.31
N LEU A 14 -27.70 30.99 38.49
CA LEU A 14 -27.51 30.89 37.04
C LEU A 14 -26.02 30.83 36.61
N SER A 15 -25.11 31.31 37.43
CA SER A 15 -23.66 31.25 37.10
C SER A 15 -23.00 29.87 37.31
N ILE A 16 -23.69 28.92 37.95
CA ILE A 16 -23.15 27.58 38.21
C ILE A 16 -23.44 26.60 37.07
N THR A 17 -24.28 26.95 36.09
CA THR A 17 -24.51 26.15 34.89
C THR A 17 -23.44 26.40 33.80
N SER A 18 -22.21 26.64 34.20
CA SER A 18 -21.10 26.74 33.25
C SER A 18 -20.93 25.38 32.57
N CYS A 19 -21.08 25.37 31.28
CA CYS A 19 -20.89 24.22 30.39
C CYS A 19 -19.71 23.34 30.80
N GLN A 20 -20.00 22.13 31.26
CA GLN A 20 -19.00 21.07 31.28
C GLN A 20 -18.57 20.84 29.81
N ARG A 21 -17.43 21.39 29.42
CA ARG A 21 -16.79 21.01 28.18
C ARG A 21 -16.48 19.52 28.30
N HIS A 22 -17.29 18.68 27.67
CA HIS A 22 -16.91 17.29 27.46
C HIS A 22 -15.54 17.28 26.79
N SER A 23 -14.54 16.86 27.55
CA SER A 23 -13.22 16.63 27.01
C SER A 23 -13.33 15.48 26.00
N VAL A 24 -13.38 15.81 24.72
CA VAL A 24 -13.28 14.80 23.66
C VAL A 24 -11.84 14.28 23.73
N PRO A 25 -11.62 12.95 23.88
CA PRO A 25 -10.28 12.39 23.82
C PRO A 25 -9.60 12.87 22.53
N LYS A 26 -8.43 13.47 22.65
CA LYS A 26 -7.66 13.83 21.47
C LYS A 26 -7.26 12.55 20.76
N PRO A 27 -7.32 12.50 19.41
CA PRO A 27 -6.82 11.35 18.68
C PRO A 27 -5.36 11.10 19.03
N ILE A 28 -4.96 9.83 19.05
CA ILE A 28 -3.57 9.43 19.30
C ILE A 28 -2.71 10.06 18.20
N GLY A 29 -1.72 10.85 18.59
CA GLY A 29 -0.76 11.41 17.66
C GLY A 29 0.26 10.34 17.28
N TYR A 30 0.46 10.13 15.98
CA TYR A 30 1.54 9.28 15.46
C TYR A 30 2.79 10.11 15.19
N PHE A 31 3.96 9.47 15.23
CA PHE A 31 5.21 10.13 14.84
C PHE A 31 5.13 10.53 13.36
N ARG A 32 5.64 11.74 13.07
CA ARG A 32 5.75 12.20 11.68
C ARG A 32 6.80 11.36 10.95
N ILE A 33 6.37 10.64 9.93
CA ILE A 33 7.25 9.93 9.01
C ILE A 33 7.69 10.91 7.92
N ALA A 34 8.99 11.09 7.74
CA ALA A 34 9.53 11.87 6.65
C ALA A 34 9.40 11.05 5.35
N ILE A 35 8.56 11.50 4.43
CA ILE A 35 8.42 10.91 3.11
C ILE A 35 9.42 11.60 2.18
N PRO A 36 10.33 10.85 1.51
CA PRO A 36 11.31 11.43 0.61
C PRO A 36 10.67 11.92 -0.70
N ASP A 37 11.27 12.94 -1.31
CA ASP A 37 10.96 13.32 -2.68
C ASP A 37 11.37 12.21 -3.64
N THR A 38 10.60 12.02 -4.72
CA THR A 38 10.77 10.90 -5.63
C THR A 38 11.04 11.39 -7.06
N ALA A 39 12.13 10.90 -7.64
CA ALA A 39 12.35 10.84 -9.07
C ALA A 39 12.24 9.39 -9.54
N TYR A 40 11.86 9.18 -10.80
CA TYR A 40 11.69 7.84 -11.36
C TYR A 40 12.64 7.61 -12.53
N THR A 41 13.29 6.46 -12.55
CA THR A 41 14.19 6.03 -13.62
C THR A 41 13.84 4.60 -14.04
N TYR A 42 14.12 4.24 -15.32
CA TYR A 42 13.96 2.86 -15.75
C TYR A 42 14.98 1.95 -15.07
N THR A 43 14.55 0.72 -14.82
CA THR A 43 15.41 -0.32 -14.24
C THR A 43 16.50 -0.73 -15.23
N THR A 44 17.70 -1.00 -14.72
CA THR A 44 18.84 -1.52 -15.49
C THR A 44 19.04 -3.02 -15.26
N LEU A 45 17.96 -3.79 -15.46
CA LEU A 45 17.96 -5.25 -15.29
C LEU A 45 18.41 -5.92 -16.59
N ASN A 46 19.67 -6.34 -16.67
CA ASN A 46 20.20 -7.02 -17.85
C ASN A 46 19.61 -8.43 -18.00
N ASN A 47 19.08 -8.76 -19.17
CA ASN A 47 18.50 -10.06 -19.51
C ASN A 47 17.27 -10.45 -18.68
N TYR A 48 16.51 -9.46 -18.17
CA TYR A 48 15.21 -9.69 -17.58
C TYR A 48 14.10 -9.55 -18.64
N PRO A 49 13.03 -10.33 -18.58
CA PRO A 49 11.94 -10.30 -19.57
C PRO A 49 10.99 -9.10 -19.35
N TYR A 50 11.40 -8.13 -18.58
CA TYR A 50 10.63 -6.92 -18.28
C TYR A 50 11.52 -5.77 -17.84
N THR A 51 11.03 -4.56 -18.05
CA THR A 51 11.57 -3.32 -17.47
C THR A 51 10.44 -2.40 -17.03
N PHE A 52 10.69 -1.53 -16.09
CA PHE A 52 9.75 -0.54 -15.57
C PHE A 52 10.50 0.58 -14.85
N ARG A 53 9.79 1.63 -14.49
CA ARG A 53 10.36 2.76 -13.73
C ARG A 53 10.24 2.53 -12.24
N ILE A 54 11.31 2.82 -11.51
CA ILE A 54 11.36 2.76 -10.05
C ILE A 54 11.73 4.11 -9.46
N SER A 55 11.35 4.30 -8.20
CA SER A 55 11.76 5.42 -7.37
C SER A 55 13.28 5.46 -7.19
N SER A 56 13.86 6.66 -7.20
CA SER A 56 15.26 6.90 -6.82
C SER A 56 15.57 6.55 -5.35
N ASN A 57 14.54 6.35 -4.52
CA ASN A 57 14.66 5.95 -3.12
C ASN A 57 14.60 4.44 -2.92
N ALA A 58 14.47 3.68 -4.00
CA ALA A 58 14.39 2.24 -4.00
C ALA A 58 15.68 1.59 -4.52
N ASN A 59 16.05 0.45 -3.93
CA ASN A 59 17.15 -0.39 -4.36
C ASN A 59 16.59 -1.73 -4.87
N ILE A 60 17.07 -2.20 -6.04
CA ILE A 60 16.71 -3.53 -6.56
C ILE A 60 17.71 -4.55 -6.05
N HIS A 61 17.19 -5.60 -5.43
CA HIS A 61 17.93 -6.81 -5.09
C HIS A 61 17.43 -7.96 -5.95
N GLN A 62 18.30 -8.50 -6.79
CA GLN A 62 18.00 -9.64 -7.67
C GLN A 62 18.10 -10.95 -6.87
N ARG A 63 17.12 -11.83 -7.04
CA ARG A 63 17.16 -13.18 -6.45
C ARG A 63 17.80 -14.15 -7.45
N HIS A 64 18.94 -14.71 -7.07
CA HIS A 64 19.70 -15.61 -7.93
C HIS A 64 19.50 -17.08 -7.54
N THR A 65 18.27 -17.57 -7.65
CA THR A 65 18.00 -19.01 -7.52
C THR A 65 17.58 -19.59 -8.87
N GLN A 66 17.83 -20.88 -9.10
CA GLN A 66 17.41 -21.54 -10.36
C GLN A 66 15.89 -21.51 -10.56
N GLN A 67 15.13 -21.53 -9.46
CA GLN A 67 13.67 -21.53 -9.47
C GLN A 67 13.08 -20.12 -9.63
N ASP A 68 13.82 -19.08 -9.20
CA ASP A 68 13.36 -17.69 -9.09
C ASP A 68 14.21 -16.76 -9.99
N LYS A 69 14.54 -17.21 -11.19
CA LYS A 69 15.55 -16.58 -12.06
C LYS A 69 15.33 -15.09 -12.33
N TYR A 70 14.07 -14.64 -12.35
CA TYR A 70 13.72 -13.26 -12.67
C TYR A 70 12.95 -12.58 -11.54
N TRP A 71 13.11 -13.09 -10.32
CA TRP A 71 12.50 -12.47 -9.16
C TRP A 71 13.39 -11.36 -8.62
N ILE A 72 12.76 -10.31 -8.12
CA ILE A 72 13.46 -9.18 -7.51
C ILE A 72 12.74 -8.72 -6.25
N ASP A 73 13.50 -8.12 -5.35
CA ASP A 73 13.00 -7.36 -4.21
C ASP A 73 13.32 -5.88 -4.45
N ILE A 74 12.30 -5.03 -4.43
CA ILE A 74 12.46 -3.58 -4.48
C ILE A 74 12.41 -3.08 -3.04
N GLN A 75 13.56 -2.68 -2.52
CA GLN A 75 13.74 -2.31 -1.12
C GLN A 75 13.71 -0.80 -0.96
N TYR A 76 12.99 -0.33 0.04
CA TYR A 76 12.92 1.06 0.48
C TYR A 76 13.52 1.19 1.89
N PRO A 77 14.85 1.36 2.01
CA PRO A 77 15.53 1.32 3.31
C PRO A 77 15.02 2.38 4.29
N THR A 78 14.74 3.60 3.81
CA THR A 78 14.26 4.71 4.63
C THR A 78 12.84 4.52 5.16
N LEU A 79 12.03 3.68 4.48
CA LEU A 79 10.64 3.38 4.85
C LEU A 79 10.49 2.00 5.52
N ASN A 80 11.60 1.25 5.65
CA ASN A 80 11.62 -0.13 6.13
C ASN A 80 10.57 -1.01 5.43
N ALA A 81 10.48 -0.87 4.10
CA ALA A 81 9.50 -1.55 3.27
C ALA A 81 10.17 -2.26 2.10
N THR A 82 9.50 -3.30 1.57
CA THR A 82 9.97 -4.09 0.44
C THR A 82 8.78 -4.47 -0.44
N ILE A 83 8.93 -4.35 -1.77
CA ILE A 83 8.02 -4.96 -2.73
C ILE A 83 8.69 -6.24 -3.22
N HIS A 84 8.13 -7.38 -2.85
CA HIS A 84 8.57 -8.68 -3.36
C HIS A 84 7.91 -8.92 -4.72
N CYS A 85 8.73 -9.03 -5.76
CA CYS A 85 8.28 -9.23 -7.12
C CYS A 85 8.68 -10.63 -7.62
N SER A 86 7.72 -11.35 -8.16
CA SER A 86 7.92 -12.65 -8.79
C SER A 86 7.51 -12.60 -10.25
N TYR A 87 8.29 -13.24 -11.10
CA TYR A 87 8.00 -13.43 -12.52
C TYR A 87 7.91 -14.91 -12.84
N LYS A 88 6.96 -15.27 -13.69
CA LYS A 88 6.84 -16.62 -14.25
C LYS A 88 6.50 -16.53 -15.72
N PRO A 89 7.19 -17.26 -16.61
CA PRO A 89 6.78 -17.37 -18.00
C PRO A 89 5.46 -18.14 -18.08
N VAL A 90 4.59 -17.72 -19.00
CA VAL A 90 3.34 -18.40 -19.30
C VAL A 90 3.57 -19.45 -20.37
N HIS A 91 3.25 -20.70 -20.07
CA HIS A 91 3.35 -21.84 -20.99
C HIS A 91 2.01 -22.59 -21.02
N ASN A 92 0.97 -21.99 -21.60
CA ASN A 92 -0.41 -22.50 -21.60
C ASN A 92 -0.99 -22.70 -20.20
N ASN A 93 -0.40 -22.13 -19.16
CA ASN A 93 -0.75 -22.30 -17.75
C ASN A 93 -1.27 -21.03 -17.08
N PHE A 94 -1.68 -20.03 -17.87
CA PHE A 94 -2.16 -18.74 -17.37
C PHE A 94 -3.25 -18.88 -16.31
N ARG A 95 -4.23 -19.76 -16.53
CA ARG A 95 -5.31 -20.01 -15.55
C ARG A 95 -4.78 -20.52 -14.21
N THR A 96 -3.76 -21.37 -14.24
CA THR A 96 -3.13 -21.88 -13.00
C THR A 96 -2.40 -20.76 -12.28
N LEU A 97 -1.59 -19.96 -12.98
CA LEU A 97 -0.86 -18.84 -12.40
C LEU A 97 -1.81 -17.79 -11.79
N SER A 98 -2.93 -17.50 -12.49
CA SER A 98 -3.95 -16.57 -11.99
C SER A 98 -4.65 -17.10 -10.75
N ARG A 99 -5.01 -18.41 -10.73
CA ARG A 99 -5.60 -19.03 -9.55
C ARG A 99 -4.64 -19.03 -8.37
N ASP A 100 -3.38 -19.38 -8.58
CA ASP A 100 -2.36 -19.40 -7.53
C ASP A 100 -2.16 -17.97 -6.96
N ALA A 101 -2.15 -16.93 -7.81
CA ALA A 101 -2.09 -15.55 -7.37
C ALA A 101 -3.30 -15.15 -6.51
N GLN A 102 -4.51 -15.57 -6.88
CA GLN A 102 -5.72 -15.37 -6.09
C GLN A 102 -5.68 -16.11 -4.75
N GLU A 103 -5.22 -17.37 -4.73
CA GLU A 103 -5.07 -18.13 -3.50
C GLU A 103 -4.10 -17.45 -2.52
N PHE A 104 -3.00 -16.89 -3.01
CA PHE A 104 -2.09 -16.09 -2.17
C PHE A 104 -2.75 -14.83 -1.63
N LEU A 105 -3.56 -14.15 -2.44
CA LEU A 105 -4.33 -12.98 -2.00
C LEU A 105 -5.32 -13.37 -0.90
N TYR A 106 -6.09 -14.43 -1.11
CA TYR A 106 -7.13 -14.88 -0.17
C TYR A 106 -6.59 -15.41 1.16
N LYS A 107 -5.32 -15.81 1.25
CA LYS A 107 -4.70 -16.15 2.55
C LYS A 107 -4.70 -14.97 3.53
N HIS A 108 -4.81 -13.73 3.03
CA HIS A 108 -4.91 -12.53 3.86
C HIS A 108 -6.35 -12.16 4.26
N THR A 109 -7.37 -12.85 3.74
CA THR A 109 -8.79 -12.52 4.04
C THR A 109 -9.17 -12.69 5.50
N THR A 110 -8.46 -13.53 6.25
CA THR A 110 -8.71 -13.73 7.68
C THR A 110 -8.39 -12.50 8.53
N VAL A 111 -7.53 -11.59 8.03
CA VAL A 111 -7.08 -10.38 8.73
C VAL A 111 -7.47 -9.10 8.00
N ALA A 112 -7.83 -9.19 6.72
CA ALA A 112 -8.29 -8.06 5.93
C ALA A 112 -9.79 -7.81 6.16
N SER A 113 -10.16 -6.56 6.39
CA SER A 113 -11.57 -6.13 6.52
C SER A 113 -12.24 -5.90 5.16
N ALA A 114 -11.46 -5.57 4.14
CA ALA A 114 -11.89 -5.41 2.74
C ALA A 114 -10.68 -5.60 1.80
N ILE A 115 -10.95 -6.04 0.57
CA ILE A 115 -9.94 -6.20 -0.50
C ILE A 115 -10.51 -5.61 -1.79
N PRO A 116 -10.58 -4.26 -1.91
CA PRO A 116 -10.94 -3.64 -3.17
C PRO A 116 -9.91 -3.99 -4.26
N ALA A 117 -10.42 -4.28 -5.44
CA ALA A 117 -9.64 -4.59 -6.63
C ALA A 117 -9.88 -3.52 -7.71
N GLN A 118 -8.83 -3.11 -8.38
CA GLN A 118 -8.87 -2.18 -9.50
C GLN A 118 -8.21 -2.83 -10.71
N GLU A 119 -8.96 -2.96 -11.80
CA GLU A 119 -8.41 -3.42 -13.08
C GLU A 119 -7.48 -2.35 -13.67
N PHE A 120 -6.43 -2.82 -14.33
CA PHE A 120 -5.43 -2.01 -15.02
C PHE A 120 -5.26 -2.51 -16.46
N ALA A 121 -5.16 -1.58 -17.40
CA ALA A 121 -4.88 -1.86 -18.79
C ALA A 121 -3.98 -0.79 -19.41
N ASN A 122 -2.89 -1.24 -20.03
CA ASN A 122 -2.03 -0.45 -20.89
C ASN A 122 -1.86 -1.20 -22.22
N SER A 123 -2.74 -0.90 -23.17
CA SER A 123 -2.79 -1.58 -24.48
C SER A 123 -1.57 -1.29 -25.35
N GLU A 124 -0.88 -0.16 -25.14
CA GLU A 124 0.31 0.20 -25.92
C GLU A 124 1.47 -0.77 -25.63
N ASN A 125 1.61 -1.19 -24.40
CA ASN A 125 2.66 -2.10 -23.96
C ASN A 125 2.17 -3.55 -23.77
N ASN A 126 0.94 -3.87 -24.15
CA ASN A 126 0.30 -5.16 -23.90
C ASN A 126 0.37 -5.60 -22.43
N VAL A 127 0.06 -4.68 -21.52
CA VAL A 127 0.08 -4.95 -20.08
C VAL A 127 -1.33 -4.83 -19.51
N TRP A 128 -1.83 -5.92 -18.98
CA TRP A 128 -3.10 -5.98 -18.24
C TRP A 128 -2.84 -6.48 -16.83
N GLY A 129 -3.71 -6.14 -15.90
CA GLY A 129 -3.51 -6.59 -14.54
C GLY A 129 -4.59 -6.18 -13.58
N VAL A 130 -4.34 -6.47 -12.31
CA VAL A 130 -5.22 -6.08 -11.20
C VAL A 130 -4.36 -5.58 -10.05
N TYR A 131 -4.77 -4.47 -9.48
CA TYR A 131 -4.25 -3.88 -8.27
C TYR A 131 -5.20 -4.13 -7.11
N TYR A 132 -4.69 -4.59 -5.97
CA TYR A 132 -5.45 -4.89 -4.77
C TYR A 132 -4.95 -4.05 -3.60
N GLU A 133 -5.89 -3.43 -2.88
CA GLU A 133 -5.63 -2.83 -1.57
C GLU A 133 -6.25 -3.71 -0.48
N LEU A 134 -5.45 -4.15 0.48
CA LEU A 134 -5.91 -4.96 1.58
C LEU A 134 -6.05 -4.07 2.82
N HIS A 135 -7.27 -3.78 3.21
CA HIS A 135 -7.58 -2.97 4.38
C HIS A 135 -7.55 -3.82 5.65
N GLY A 136 -7.12 -3.22 6.77
CA GLY A 136 -7.01 -3.89 8.08
C GLY A 136 -5.56 -4.17 8.47
N ASN A 137 -5.37 -5.01 9.49
CA ASN A 137 -4.05 -5.33 10.05
C ASN A 137 -3.33 -6.41 9.22
N THR A 138 -3.23 -6.20 7.92
CA THR A 138 -2.55 -7.12 7.00
C THR A 138 -1.07 -6.80 6.88
N ALA A 139 -0.23 -7.84 6.78
CA ALA A 139 1.20 -7.71 6.55
C ALA A 139 1.53 -7.22 5.12
N SER A 140 0.63 -7.44 4.16
CA SER A 140 0.79 -7.04 2.76
C SER A 140 -0.41 -6.18 2.32
N PRO A 141 -0.37 -4.86 2.55
CA PRO A 141 -1.49 -3.96 2.28
C PRO A 141 -1.74 -3.72 0.80
N ILE A 142 -0.76 -3.98 -0.06
CA ILE A 142 -0.85 -3.75 -1.50
C ILE A 142 -0.31 -4.98 -2.22
N GLN A 143 -1.08 -5.48 -3.19
CA GLN A 143 -0.65 -6.54 -4.10
C GLN A 143 -1.09 -6.19 -5.52
N PHE A 144 -0.35 -6.68 -6.51
CA PHE A 144 -0.72 -6.49 -7.90
C PHE A 144 -0.24 -7.65 -8.77
N VAL A 145 -0.91 -7.81 -9.90
CA VAL A 145 -0.56 -8.78 -10.94
C VAL A 145 -0.56 -8.05 -12.27
N LEU A 146 0.46 -8.31 -13.10
CA LEU A 146 0.56 -7.81 -14.48
C LEU A 146 0.85 -8.98 -15.41
N THR A 147 0.29 -8.93 -16.61
CA THR A 147 0.43 -10.01 -17.60
C THR A 147 0.08 -9.51 -18.99
N ASP A 148 0.61 -10.16 -20.01
CA ASP A 148 0.11 -10.10 -21.39
C ASP A 148 -0.82 -11.28 -21.72
N SER A 149 -1.06 -12.17 -20.73
CA SER A 149 -1.87 -13.40 -20.83
C SER A 149 -1.27 -14.49 -21.75
N ILE A 150 -0.14 -14.24 -22.40
CA ILE A 150 0.46 -15.11 -23.43
C ILE A 150 1.82 -15.66 -22.99
N GLU A 151 2.75 -14.78 -22.60
CA GLU A 151 4.14 -15.12 -22.28
C GLU A 151 4.59 -14.67 -20.91
N HIS A 152 3.97 -13.61 -20.35
CA HIS A 152 4.46 -12.93 -19.16
C HIS A 152 3.45 -12.93 -18.03
N PHE A 153 3.90 -13.28 -16.83
CA PHE A 153 3.13 -13.17 -15.60
C PHE A 153 4.03 -12.61 -14.49
N PHE A 154 3.73 -11.40 -14.05
CA PHE A 154 4.45 -10.68 -13.01
C PHE A 154 3.54 -10.38 -11.83
N ARG A 155 4.01 -10.61 -10.62
CA ARG A 155 3.27 -10.33 -9.39
C ARG A 155 4.13 -9.56 -8.41
N GLY A 156 3.56 -8.55 -7.76
CA GLY A 156 4.19 -7.81 -6.68
C GLY A 156 3.36 -7.82 -5.40
N SER A 157 4.04 -7.81 -4.26
CA SER A 157 3.41 -7.71 -2.94
C SER A 157 4.25 -6.80 -2.04
N VAL A 158 3.61 -5.80 -1.47
CA VAL A 158 4.25 -4.81 -0.58
C VAL A 158 4.24 -5.30 0.85
N TYR A 159 5.38 -5.22 1.52
CA TYR A 159 5.53 -5.52 2.95
C TYR A 159 6.25 -4.37 3.65
N CYS A 160 5.78 -4.03 4.85
CA CYS A 160 6.53 -3.19 5.79
C CYS A 160 7.09 -4.10 6.89
N ASN A 161 8.41 -3.95 7.18
CA ASN A 161 9.09 -4.77 8.19
C ASN A 161 8.80 -4.24 9.60
N CYS A 162 7.52 -4.19 9.97
CA CYS A 162 7.04 -3.72 11.26
C CYS A 162 5.68 -4.36 11.57
N THR A 163 5.24 -4.24 12.80
CA THR A 163 3.89 -4.68 13.18
C THR A 163 2.84 -3.90 12.38
N PRO A 164 1.89 -4.57 11.71
CA PRO A 164 0.85 -3.90 10.95
C PRO A 164 0.05 -2.93 11.83
N ASN A 165 0.03 -1.67 11.43
CA ASN A 165 -0.78 -0.61 12.03
C ASN A 165 -1.14 0.37 10.92
N PRO A 166 -2.30 0.20 10.25
CA PRO A 166 -2.67 0.98 9.07
C PRO A 166 -2.72 2.48 9.34
N ASP A 167 -3.13 2.91 10.54
CA ASP A 167 -3.22 4.33 10.86
C ASP A 167 -1.85 5.00 10.95
N SER A 168 -0.89 4.36 11.62
CA SER A 168 0.46 4.90 11.76
C SER A 168 1.29 4.77 10.48
N LEU A 169 1.03 3.76 9.65
CA LEU A 169 1.72 3.49 8.40
C LEU A 169 1.07 4.13 7.17
N ALA A 170 -0.07 4.81 7.33
CA ALA A 170 -0.80 5.44 6.23
C ALA A 170 0.09 6.30 5.30
N PRO A 171 1.00 7.16 5.79
CA PRO A 171 1.88 7.93 4.91
C PRO A 171 2.81 7.06 4.05
N ILE A 172 3.33 5.95 4.61
CA ILE A 172 4.18 4.99 3.89
C ILE A 172 3.35 4.26 2.83
N TYR A 173 2.15 3.82 3.18
CA TYR A 173 1.26 3.13 2.24
C TYR A 173 0.88 4.04 1.07
N GLU A 174 0.54 5.30 1.31
CA GLU A 174 0.23 6.26 0.25
C GLU A 174 1.44 6.54 -0.67
N TYR A 175 2.66 6.57 -0.13
CA TYR A 175 3.87 6.66 -0.92
C TYR A 175 4.06 5.40 -1.80
N LEU A 176 3.98 4.21 -1.21
CA LEU A 176 4.18 2.94 -1.91
C LEU A 176 3.08 2.66 -2.95
N LYS A 177 1.84 3.13 -2.73
CA LYS A 177 0.77 3.08 -3.74
C LYS A 177 1.16 3.83 -5.01
N LYS A 178 1.76 5.02 -4.89
CA LYS A 178 2.22 5.80 -6.05
C LYS A 178 3.34 5.08 -6.79
N ASP A 179 4.28 4.49 -6.06
CA ASP A 179 5.39 3.75 -6.63
C ASP A 179 4.93 2.47 -7.34
N VAL A 180 3.99 1.71 -6.74
CA VAL A 180 3.39 0.54 -7.38
C VAL A 180 2.64 0.94 -8.66
N ARG A 181 1.87 2.03 -8.65
CA ARG A 181 1.19 2.53 -9.85
C ARG A 181 2.21 2.91 -10.94
N MET A 182 3.31 3.58 -10.58
CA MET A 182 4.39 3.89 -11.53
C MET A 182 4.99 2.63 -12.13
N ILE A 183 5.22 1.57 -11.35
CA ILE A 183 5.68 0.26 -11.85
C ILE A 183 4.69 -0.29 -12.87
N MET A 184 3.40 -0.32 -12.54
CA MET A 184 2.35 -0.86 -13.41
C MET A 184 2.22 -0.07 -14.72
N GLU A 185 2.18 1.27 -14.63
CA GLU A 185 2.01 2.16 -15.78
C GLU A 185 3.20 2.17 -16.73
N SER A 186 4.41 1.93 -16.21
CA SER A 186 5.64 1.96 -16.98
C SER A 186 6.18 0.57 -17.37
N MET A 187 5.45 -0.50 -17.06
CA MET A 187 5.85 -1.86 -17.39
C MET A 187 5.95 -2.06 -18.90
N ILE A 188 7.07 -2.64 -19.32
CA ILE A 188 7.36 -3.04 -20.70
C ILE A 188 7.93 -4.45 -20.68
N TRP A 189 7.34 -5.35 -21.45
CA TRP A 189 7.87 -6.70 -21.67
C TRP A 189 9.06 -6.66 -22.65
N GLN A 190 10.04 -7.57 -22.48
CA GLN A 190 11.26 -7.67 -23.28
C GLN A 190 11.47 -9.07 -23.84
#